data_003da9b9394cdf5ac1ac28623adf5eee
#
_entry.id   003da9b9394cdf5ac1ac28623adf5eee
#
_cell.length_a   1.000
_cell.length_b   1.000
_cell.length_c   1.000
_cell.angle_alpha   90.00
_cell.angle_beta   90.00
_cell.angle_gamma   90.00
#
_symmetry.space_group_name_H-M   'P 1'
#
loop_
_entity.id
_entity.type
_entity.pdbx_description
1 polymer ?
#
loop_
_entity_poly.entity_id
_entity_poly.type
_entity_poly.pdbx_seq_one_letter_code
_entity_poly.pdbx_strand_id
1 'polypeptide(L)'
;MIGTVTSYLTDRNYGFIKGEDGKDYFFHGSSFKDKKDINKLFEDLILEFEQKATPKGYSAVNIRLLDNNITLKYNIPDTVYVSKKDEIKGWEVIEESDWIITGTSSESPDSAKEDLINKANLIGANAIFYTNYYKTTGSEAGTGRGIHHFTIHNYVGRAMNIGKKSANGKYSVQDLTTINKQASQLKDYYLNKNKKFRIYRMIFWLIVVLIFIKYFIFVVAIIIVVELLFPMYKEGLWLEKR
;
A
#
# COMPACT_ATOMS: atom_id res chain seq x y z
N MET A 1 -27.13 -9.35 -29.30
CA MET A 1 -27.46 -9.16 -27.87
C MET A 1 -26.40 -8.30 -27.23
N ILE A 2 -26.78 -7.40 -26.35
CA ILE A 2 -25.85 -6.56 -25.59
C ILE A 2 -25.62 -7.18 -24.20
N GLY A 3 -24.45 -6.99 -23.63
CA GLY A 3 -24.14 -7.41 -22.28
C GLY A 3 -22.90 -6.75 -21.75
N THR A 4 -22.64 -6.93 -20.45
CA THR A 4 -21.53 -6.31 -19.72
C THR A 4 -20.56 -7.39 -19.28
N VAL A 5 -19.26 -7.17 -19.47
CA VAL A 5 -18.20 -8.08 -18.99
C VAL A 5 -18.22 -8.08 -17.45
N THR A 6 -18.47 -9.23 -16.85
CA THR A 6 -18.47 -9.40 -15.39
C THR A 6 -17.12 -9.88 -14.86
N SER A 7 -16.37 -10.61 -15.67
CA SER A 7 -15.02 -11.04 -15.33
C SER A 7 -14.22 -11.40 -16.59
N TYR A 8 -12.90 -11.14 -16.56
CA TYR A 8 -11.98 -11.57 -17.59
C TYR A 8 -10.66 -12.02 -16.99
N LEU A 9 -10.26 -13.24 -17.28
CA LEU A 9 -9.00 -13.83 -16.85
C LEU A 9 -8.01 -13.79 -18.02
N THR A 10 -7.15 -12.79 -18.01
CA THR A 10 -6.17 -12.52 -19.09
C THR A 10 -5.26 -13.72 -19.33
N ASP A 11 -4.75 -14.35 -18.26
CA ASP A 11 -3.82 -15.49 -18.34
C ASP A 11 -4.42 -16.71 -19.02
N ARG A 12 -5.75 -16.87 -18.93
CA ARG A 12 -6.49 -17.99 -19.49
C ARG A 12 -7.32 -17.62 -20.71
N ASN A 13 -7.31 -16.34 -21.08
CA ASN A 13 -8.00 -15.77 -22.23
C ASN A 13 -9.49 -16.15 -22.30
N TYR A 14 -10.21 -16.15 -21.14
CA TYR A 14 -11.64 -16.35 -21.08
C TYR A 14 -12.30 -15.46 -20.03
N GLY A 15 -13.62 -15.32 -20.12
CA GLY A 15 -14.40 -14.53 -19.17
C GLY A 15 -15.89 -14.81 -19.25
N PHE A 16 -16.66 -13.96 -18.57
CA PHE A 16 -18.12 -14.03 -18.53
C PHE A 16 -18.73 -12.66 -18.85
N ILE A 17 -19.85 -12.70 -19.55
CA ILE A 17 -20.67 -11.54 -19.91
C ILE A 17 -22.04 -11.72 -19.28
N LYS A 18 -22.55 -10.69 -18.60
CA LYS A 18 -23.95 -10.61 -18.16
C LYS A 18 -24.76 -10.04 -19.29
N GLY A 19 -25.64 -10.82 -19.90
CA GLY A 19 -26.55 -10.36 -20.95
C GLY A 19 -27.69 -9.52 -20.40
N GLU A 20 -28.34 -8.72 -21.28
CA GLU A 20 -29.56 -7.96 -20.98
C GLU A 20 -30.70 -8.85 -20.46
N ASP A 21 -30.71 -10.14 -20.84
CA ASP A 21 -31.67 -11.14 -20.39
C ASP A 21 -31.36 -11.67 -18.97
N GLY A 22 -30.35 -11.11 -18.29
CA GLY A 22 -29.93 -11.48 -16.96
C GLY A 22 -29.16 -12.78 -16.85
N LYS A 23 -28.81 -13.45 -17.96
CA LYS A 23 -28.03 -14.70 -17.95
C LYS A 23 -26.54 -14.42 -18.07
N ASP A 24 -25.74 -15.40 -17.63
CA ASP A 24 -24.29 -15.38 -17.76
C ASP A 24 -23.87 -16.15 -19.01
N TYR A 25 -23.01 -15.56 -19.80
CA TYR A 25 -22.47 -16.09 -21.03
C TYR A 25 -20.97 -16.27 -20.92
N PHE A 26 -20.51 -17.51 -21.07
CA PHE A 26 -19.07 -17.78 -21.18
C PHE A 26 -18.54 -17.28 -22.51
N PHE A 27 -17.37 -16.70 -22.54
CA PHE A 27 -16.63 -16.42 -23.76
C PHE A 27 -15.16 -16.80 -23.64
N HIS A 28 -14.56 -17.13 -24.78
CA HIS A 28 -13.12 -17.26 -24.94
C HIS A 28 -12.63 -16.13 -25.86
N GLY A 29 -11.40 -15.63 -25.69
CA GLY A 29 -10.88 -14.53 -26.51
C GLY A 29 -10.94 -14.80 -28.03
N SER A 30 -10.88 -16.07 -28.46
CA SER A 30 -11.07 -16.45 -29.89
C SER A 30 -12.47 -16.14 -30.42
N SER A 31 -13.46 -15.86 -29.59
CA SER A 31 -14.83 -15.51 -29.96
C SER A 31 -15.01 -14.07 -30.43
N PHE A 32 -13.98 -13.23 -30.30
CA PHE A 32 -13.99 -11.86 -30.80
C PHE A 32 -13.83 -11.82 -32.32
N LYS A 33 -14.61 -10.96 -32.99
CA LYS A 33 -14.50 -10.73 -34.45
C LYS A 33 -13.18 -10.05 -34.80
N ASP A 34 -12.78 -9.03 -34.03
CA ASP A 34 -11.46 -8.42 -34.13
C ASP A 34 -10.59 -8.86 -32.93
N LYS A 35 -9.48 -9.55 -33.24
CA LYS A 35 -8.53 -10.00 -32.23
C LYS A 35 -7.84 -8.85 -31.48
N LYS A 36 -7.80 -7.64 -32.05
CA LYS A 36 -7.24 -6.46 -31.40
C LYS A 36 -8.09 -5.97 -30.21
N ASP A 37 -9.39 -6.28 -30.22
CA ASP A 37 -10.30 -5.89 -29.15
C ASP A 37 -10.04 -6.66 -27.86
N ILE A 38 -9.41 -7.84 -27.92
CA ILE A 38 -9.02 -8.62 -26.75
C ILE A 38 -8.06 -7.84 -25.84
N ASN A 39 -7.12 -7.08 -26.44
CA ASN A 39 -6.14 -6.29 -25.67
C ASN A 39 -6.77 -5.08 -24.96
N LYS A 40 -7.99 -4.72 -25.34
CA LYS A 40 -8.78 -3.63 -24.74
C LYS A 40 -9.81 -4.15 -23.73
N LEU A 41 -9.85 -5.47 -23.51
CA LEU A 41 -10.89 -6.11 -22.72
C LEU A 41 -10.59 -5.99 -21.23
N PHE A 42 -11.58 -5.50 -20.47
CA PHE A 42 -11.59 -5.44 -19.02
C PHE A 42 -13.04 -5.46 -18.49
N GLU A 43 -13.22 -5.50 -17.19
CA GLU A 43 -14.54 -5.59 -16.57
C GLU A 43 -15.38 -4.33 -16.81
N ASP A 44 -16.69 -4.51 -16.75
CA ASP A 44 -17.73 -3.51 -16.98
C ASP A 44 -17.80 -2.95 -18.43
N LEU A 45 -17.04 -3.51 -19.36
CA LEU A 45 -17.19 -3.16 -20.77
C LEU A 45 -18.49 -3.66 -21.35
N ILE A 46 -19.13 -2.83 -22.19
CA ILE A 46 -20.35 -3.17 -22.90
C ILE A 46 -19.97 -3.80 -24.26
N LEU A 47 -20.50 -4.99 -24.50
CA LEU A 47 -20.21 -5.79 -25.68
C LEU A 47 -21.51 -6.11 -26.42
N GLU A 48 -21.40 -6.20 -27.74
CA GLU A 48 -22.38 -6.87 -28.58
C GLU A 48 -21.90 -8.28 -28.88
N PHE A 49 -22.79 -9.28 -28.78
CA PHE A 49 -22.46 -10.68 -29.07
C PHE A 49 -23.65 -11.49 -29.55
N GLU A 50 -23.38 -12.64 -30.11
CA GLU A 50 -24.38 -13.65 -30.48
C GLU A 50 -24.35 -14.76 -29.41
N GLN A 51 -25.55 -15.17 -28.97
CA GLN A 51 -25.68 -16.28 -28.03
C GLN A 51 -25.56 -17.64 -28.73
N LYS A 52 -24.88 -18.57 -28.09
CA LYS A 52 -24.79 -19.96 -28.52
C LYS A 52 -25.07 -20.89 -27.33
N ALA A 53 -26.08 -21.73 -27.47
CA ALA A 53 -26.33 -22.78 -26.48
C ALA A 53 -25.27 -23.89 -26.59
N THR A 54 -24.74 -24.33 -25.46
CA THR A 54 -23.79 -25.43 -25.35
C THR A 54 -24.23 -26.41 -24.27
N PRO A 55 -23.74 -27.67 -24.25
CA PRO A 55 -24.06 -28.62 -23.19
C PRO A 55 -23.68 -28.17 -21.78
N LYS A 56 -22.78 -27.17 -21.67
CA LYS A 56 -22.28 -26.60 -20.40
C LYS A 56 -22.95 -25.27 -20.03
N GLY A 57 -23.94 -24.81 -20.79
CA GLY A 57 -24.60 -23.52 -20.59
C GLY A 57 -24.52 -22.63 -21.82
N TYR A 58 -24.61 -21.31 -21.62
CA TYR A 58 -24.60 -20.35 -22.72
C TYR A 58 -23.19 -19.82 -22.98
N SER A 59 -22.84 -19.63 -24.26
CA SER A 59 -21.61 -19.01 -24.70
C SER A 59 -21.88 -17.81 -25.58
N ALA A 60 -21.03 -16.78 -25.48
CA ALA A 60 -21.01 -15.65 -26.39
C ALA A 60 -20.03 -15.91 -27.54
N VAL A 61 -20.48 -15.64 -28.76
CA VAL A 61 -19.68 -15.74 -30.00
C VAL A 61 -19.85 -14.47 -30.82
N ASN A 62 -18.99 -14.24 -31.80
CA ASN A 62 -19.03 -13.08 -32.71
C ASN A 62 -19.02 -11.74 -31.95
N ILE A 63 -18.23 -11.67 -30.89
CA ILE A 63 -18.20 -10.55 -29.96
C ILE A 63 -17.57 -9.30 -30.60
N ARG A 64 -18.13 -8.12 -30.30
CA ARG A 64 -17.64 -6.80 -30.68
C ARG A 64 -17.71 -5.83 -29.50
N LEU A 65 -16.73 -4.93 -29.37
CA LEU A 65 -16.81 -3.77 -28.47
C LEU A 65 -17.78 -2.74 -29.04
N LEU A 66 -18.70 -2.24 -28.21
CA LEU A 66 -19.68 -1.23 -28.64
C LEU A 66 -19.17 0.22 -28.51
N ASP A 67 -18.20 0.46 -27.65
CA ASP A 67 -17.68 1.81 -27.41
C ASP A 67 -16.14 1.84 -27.46
N ASN A 68 -15.61 2.71 -28.34
CA ASN A 68 -14.17 2.90 -28.53
C ASN A 68 -13.58 4.02 -27.64
N ASN A 69 -14.41 4.76 -26.89
CA ASN A 69 -14.00 5.93 -26.09
C ASN A 69 -13.97 5.69 -24.59
N ILE A 70 -13.89 4.43 -24.15
CA ILE A 70 -13.90 4.10 -22.73
C ILE A 70 -12.55 4.47 -22.10
N THR A 71 -12.59 5.34 -21.12
CA THR A 71 -11.43 5.67 -20.29
C THR A 71 -11.18 4.54 -19.32
N LEU A 72 -10.00 3.90 -19.44
CA LEU A 72 -9.56 2.85 -18.53
C LEU A 72 -9.44 3.41 -17.10
N LYS A 73 -10.18 2.83 -16.19
CA LYS A 73 -10.13 3.12 -14.75
C LYS A 73 -9.85 1.84 -13.96
N TYR A 74 -9.68 2.00 -12.67
CA TYR A 74 -9.34 0.90 -11.78
C TYR A 74 -10.25 0.90 -10.55
N ASN A 75 -10.57 -0.28 -10.07
CA ASN A 75 -11.04 -0.53 -8.73
C ASN A 75 -9.85 -0.98 -7.88
N ILE A 76 -9.83 -0.58 -6.61
CA ILE A 76 -8.79 -0.95 -5.64
C ILE A 76 -9.40 -1.88 -4.58
N PRO A 77 -8.60 -2.67 -3.86
CA PRO A 77 -9.10 -3.46 -2.74
C PRO A 77 -9.62 -2.54 -1.62
N ASP A 78 -10.66 -3.01 -0.91
CA ASP A 78 -11.28 -2.26 0.20
C ASP A 78 -10.34 -2.08 1.40
N THR A 79 -9.38 -2.98 1.56
CA THR A 79 -8.35 -2.94 2.60
C THR A 79 -6.98 -3.17 2.00
N VAL A 80 -5.93 -2.66 2.66
CA VAL A 80 -4.55 -2.89 2.21
C VAL A 80 -4.26 -4.39 2.13
N TYR A 81 -3.92 -4.85 0.95
CA TYR A 81 -3.60 -6.26 0.71
C TYR A 81 -2.16 -6.57 1.16
N VAL A 82 -2.00 -7.62 1.96
CA VAL A 82 -0.69 -8.01 2.50
C VAL A 82 -0.31 -9.41 2.00
N SER A 83 0.80 -9.54 1.28
CA SER A 83 1.27 -10.80 0.72
C SER A 83 2.77 -11.02 0.95
N LYS A 84 3.15 -12.30 1.10
CA LYS A 84 4.56 -12.74 1.08
C LYS A 84 5.10 -12.88 -0.34
N LYS A 85 4.21 -13.04 -1.32
CA LYS A 85 4.53 -13.24 -2.74
C LYS A 85 4.30 -11.95 -3.53
N ASP A 86 4.76 -11.96 -4.75
CA ASP A 86 4.65 -10.88 -5.73
C ASP A 86 3.40 -10.97 -6.63
N GLU A 87 2.64 -12.06 -6.53
CA GLU A 87 1.47 -12.29 -7.37
C GLU A 87 0.16 -12.26 -6.59
N ILE A 88 -0.83 -11.59 -7.14
CA ILE A 88 -2.21 -11.62 -6.69
C ILE A 88 -3.12 -11.99 -7.86
N LYS A 89 -3.85 -13.07 -7.73
CA LYS A 89 -4.83 -13.48 -8.75
C LYS A 89 -5.90 -12.41 -8.93
N GLY A 90 -6.07 -11.96 -10.17
CA GLY A 90 -7.12 -11.02 -10.57
C GLY A 90 -6.83 -9.54 -10.29
N TRP A 91 -5.65 -9.19 -9.83
CA TRP A 91 -5.19 -7.82 -9.63
C TRP A 91 -3.94 -7.55 -10.46
N GLU A 92 -3.78 -6.34 -10.92
CA GLU A 92 -2.62 -5.86 -11.67
C GLU A 92 -1.81 -4.90 -10.79
N VAL A 93 -0.50 -5.01 -10.82
CA VAL A 93 0.38 -4.04 -10.16
C VAL A 93 0.43 -2.79 -11.04
N ILE A 94 -0.02 -1.65 -10.49
CA ILE A 94 -0.05 -0.36 -11.18
C ILE A 94 1.20 0.46 -10.87
N GLU A 95 1.61 0.46 -9.59
CA GLU A 95 2.84 1.10 -9.15
C GLU A 95 3.61 0.16 -8.24
N GLU A 96 4.82 -0.17 -8.65
CA GLU A 96 5.82 -0.82 -7.82
C GLU A 96 6.70 0.28 -7.22
N SER A 97 6.57 0.52 -5.91
CA SER A 97 7.32 1.60 -5.29
C SER A 97 8.76 1.22 -4.96
N ASP A 98 9.62 2.23 -4.82
CA ASP A 98 11.00 2.07 -4.33
C ASP A 98 11.07 1.96 -2.79
N TRP A 99 9.92 1.95 -2.10
CA TRP A 99 9.87 2.10 -0.66
C TRP A 99 9.56 0.80 0.05
N ILE A 100 10.41 0.48 1.02
CA ILE A 100 10.20 -0.58 2.00
C ILE A 100 9.66 0.08 3.28
N ILE A 101 8.60 -0.47 3.82
CA ILE A 101 7.97 -0.01 5.05
C ILE A 101 8.08 -1.06 6.14
N THR A 102 8.21 -0.61 7.39
CA THR A 102 8.34 -1.49 8.54
C THR A 102 7.31 -1.12 9.60
N GLY A 103 6.47 -2.08 9.97
CA GLY A 103 5.57 -1.99 11.12
C GLY A 103 6.21 -2.62 12.34
N THR A 104 6.03 -2.02 13.51
CA THR A 104 6.67 -2.48 14.75
C THR A 104 5.70 -2.44 15.93
N SER A 105 5.79 -3.42 16.83
CA SER A 105 5.05 -3.41 18.10
C SER A 105 5.80 -4.21 19.17
N SER A 106 5.74 -3.76 20.41
CA SER A 106 6.19 -4.52 21.58
C SER A 106 5.09 -5.44 22.14
N GLU A 107 3.85 -5.32 21.66
CA GLU A 107 2.70 -6.04 22.19
C GLU A 107 2.51 -7.39 21.52
N SER A 108 2.33 -7.39 20.19
CA SER A 108 2.03 -8.61 19.44
C SER A 108 2.46 -8.52 17.98
N PRO A 109 2.59 -9.68 17.29
CA PRO A 109 2.77 -9.73 15.84
C PRO A 109 1.62 -9.05 15.07
N ASP A 110 0.39 -9.20 15.54
CA ASP A 110 -0.79 -8.64 14.87
C ASP A 110 -0.79 -7.10 14.97
N SER A 111 -0.45 -6.53 16.12
CA SER A 111 -0.28 -5.09 16.30
C SER A 111 0.85 -4.54 15.40
N ALA A 112 1.95 -5.29 15.22
CA ALA A 112 3.02 -4.90 14.31
C ALA A 112 2.58 -4.93 12.84
N LYS A 113 1.74 -5.90 12.47
CA LYS A 113 1.13 -5.97 11.13
C LYS A 113 0.15 -4.83 10.88
N GLU A 114 -0.65 -4.49 11.88
CA GLU A 114 -1.57 -3.35 11.82
C GLU A 114 -0.82 -2.03 11.66
N ASP A 115 0.27 -1.82 12.40
CA ASP A 115 1.16 -0.66 12.25
C ASP A 115 1.75 -0.59 10.83
N LEU A 116 2.15 -1.73 10.23
CA LEU A 116 2.60 -1.80 8.84
C LEU A 116 1.50 -1.33 7.86
N ILE A 117 0.25 -1.78 8.05
CA ILE A 117 -0.89 -1.40 7.22
C ILE A 117 -1.18 0.10 7.35
N ASN A 118 -1.17 0.62 8.58
CA ASN A 118 -1.38 2.05 8.83
C ASN A 118 -0.31 2.90 8.14
N LYS A 119 0.94 2.47 8.15
CA LYS A 119 2.05 3.14 7.45
C LYS A 119 1.93 3.08 5.94
N ALA A 120 1.42 1.97 5.37
CA ALA A 120 1.10 1.88 3.95
C ALA A 120 0.04 2.90 3.55
N ASN A 121 -1.02 3.03 4.34
CA ASN A 121 -2.08 4.02 4.12
C ASN A 121 -1.52 5.46 4.13
N LEU A 122 -0.57 5.78 5.01
CA LEU A 122 0.05 7.12 5.09
C LEU A 122 0.77 7.54 3.80
N ILE A 123 1.26 6.59 3.01
CA ILE A 123 1.92 6.85 1.72
C ILE A 123 1.05 6.52 0.52
N GLY A 124 -0.26 6.27 0.74
CA GLY A 124 -1.22 5.99 -0.32
C GLY A 124 -1.05 4.63 -1.00
N ALA A 125 -0.40 3.67 -0.35
CA ALA A 125 -0.27 2.31 -0.85
C ALA A 125 -1.49 1.47 -0.45
N ASN A 126 -2.01 0.69 -1.40
CA ASN A 126 -3.13 -0.22 -1.18
C ASN A 126 -2.71 -1.71 -1.13
N ALA A 127 -1.41 -1.99 -1.28
CA ALA A 127 -0.86 -3.33 -1.16
C ALA A 127 0.55 -3.31 -0.58
N ILE A 128 0.93 -4.40 0.09
CA ILE A 128 2.26 -4.63 0.65
C ILE A 128 2.71 -6.03 0.23
N PHE A 129 3.80 -6.09 -0.54
CA PHE A 129 4.36 -7.36 -1.04
C PHE A 129 5.69 -7.69 -0.38
N TYR A 130 6.13 -8.93 -0.57
CA TYR A 130 7.37 -9.46 -0.02
C TYR A 130 7.45 -9.30 1.50
N THR A 131 6.30 -9.50 2.18
CA THR A 131 6.26 -9.30 3.62
C THR A 131 7.05 -10.36 4.35
N ASN A 132 7.87 -9.90 5.30
CA ASN A 132 8.63 -10.75 6.21
C ASN A 132 8.41 -10.32 7.65
N TYR A 133 8.39 -11.30 8.55
CA TYR A 133 8.27 -11.08 9.99
C TYR A 133 9.56 -11.50 10.69
N TYR A 134 10.04 -10.65 11.61
CA TYR A 134 11.18 -10.96 12.46
C TYR A 134 11.03 -10.32 13.84
N LYS A 135 11.82 -10.78 14.79
CA LYS A 135 11.85 -10.25 16.16
C LYS A 135 13.16 -9.55 16.43
N THR A 136 13.09 -8.47 17.19
CA THR A 136 14.24 -7.79 17.77
C THR A 136 14.04 -7.64 19.27
N THR A 137 15.11 -7.33 20.01
CA THR A 137 15.05 -7.11 21.45
C THR A 137 15.11 -5.62 21.72
N GLY A 138 14.10 -5.10 22.41
CA GLY A 138 14.13 -3.78 23.02
C GLY A 138 14.67 -3.86 24.44
N SER A 139 15.18 -2.75 24.97
CA SER A 139 15.61 -2.64 26.34
C SER A 139 15.26 -1.29 26.93
N GLU A 140 14.85 -1.27 28.18
CA GLU A 140 14.54 -0.07 28.94
C GLU A 140 15.11 -0.16 30.37
N ALA A 141 15.26 0.97 31.03
CA ALA A 141 15.67 0.99 32.43
C ALA A 141 14.58 0.34 33.30
N GLY A 142 14.94 -0.66 34.09
CA GLY A 142 14.03 -1.30 35.03
C GLY A 142 13.70 -0.36 36.22
N THR A 143 12.66 -0.70 36.95
CA THR A 143 12.23 0.04 38.17
C THR A 143 13.22 -0.07 39.34
N GLY A 144 14.32 -0.83 39.17
CA GLY A 144 15.41 -1.02 40.15
C GLY A 144 16.78 -0.94 39.46
N ARG A 145 17.78 -1.65 40.04
CA ARG A 145 19.12 -1.79 39.43
C ARG A 145 19.06 -2.88 38.35
N GLY A 146 18.74 -2.53 37.11
CA GLY A 146 18.73 -3.51 36.00
C GLY A 146 18.17 -2.93 34.72
N ILE A 147 18.31 -3.73 33.65
CA ILE A 147 17.75 -3.45 32.34
C ILE A 147 16.65 -4.48 32.07
N HIS A 148 15.45 -4.00 31.77
CA HIS A 148 14.35 -4.85 31.29
C HIS A 148 14.46 -5.03 29.80
N HIS A 149 14.49 -6.31 29.35
CA HIS A 149 14.48 -6.67 27.92
C HIS A 149 13.10 -7.15 27.52
N PHE A 150 12.62 -6.67 26.37
CA PHE A 150 11.35 -7.10 25.81
C PHE A 150 11.46 -7.38 24.32
N THR A 151 10.53 -8.17 23.80
CA THR A 151 10.48 -8.51 22.37
C THR A 151 9.81 -7.40 21.60
N ILE A 152 10.41 -7.00 20.48
CA ILE A 152 9.80 -6.14 19.48
C ILE A 152 9.49 -7.02 18.26
N HIS A 153 8.22 -7.04 17.88
CA HIS A 153 7.71 -7.68 16.68
C HIS A 153 7.84 -6.72 15.51
N ASN A 154 8.39 -7.18 14.39
CA ASN A 154 8.59 -6.36 13.19
C ASN A 154 7.99 -7.07 11.99
N TYR A 155 7.23 -6.34 11.19
CA TYR A 155 6.83 -6.71 9.84
C TYR A 155 7.44 -5.72 8.86
N VAL A 156 8.07 -6.24 7.81
CA VAL A 156 8.65 -5.43 6.73
C VAL A 156 8.02 -5.85 5.42
N GLY A 157 7.82 -4.91 4.50
CA GLY A 157 7.31 -5.22 3.17
C GLY A 157 7.46 -4.04 2.22
N ARG A 158 7.31 -4.31 0.93
CA ARG A 158 7.38 -3.30 -0.12
C ARG A 158 6.00 -2.73 -0.39
N ALA A 159 5.87 -1.41 -0.37
CA ALA A 159 4.63 -0.71 -0.66
C ALA A 159 4.33 -0.75 -2.16
N MET A 160 3.08 -1.02 -2.52
CA MET A 160 2.64 -1.10 -3.91
C MET A 160 1.22 -0.59 -4.08
N ASN A 161 0.87 -0.20 -5.31
CA ASN A 161 -0.51 -0.01 -5.72
C ASN A 161 -0.92 -1.06 -6.73
N ILE A 162 -2.04 -1.70 -6.43
CA ILE A 162 -2.70 -2.67 -7.27
C ILE A 162 -4.08 -2.18 -7.65
N GLY A 163 -4.55 -2.62 -8.79
CA GLY A 163 -5.86 -2.27 -9.29
C GLY A 163 -6.42 -3.35 -10.20
N LYS A 164 -7.74 -3.35 -10.36
CA LYS A 164 -8.47 -4.17 -11.30
C LYS A 164 -9.08 -3.27 -12.35
N LYS A 165 -8.78 -3.51 -13.61
CA LYS A 165 -9.31 -2.74 -14.74
C LYS A 165 -10.84 -2.83 -14.77
N SER A 166 -11.50 -1.68 -14.87
CA SER A 166 -12.97 -1.59 -14.96
C SER A 166 -13.37 -0.32 -15.70
N ALA A 167 -14.40 -0.41 -16.55
CA ALA A 167 -14.98 0.75 -17.22
C ALA A 167 -15.66 1.70 -16.21
N ASN A 168 -16.20 1.15 -15.13
CA ASN A 168 -16.84 1.87 -14.04
C ASN A 168 -15.91 2.11 -12.84
N GLY A 169 -14.60 1.90 -12.99
CA GLY A 169 -13.62 2.11 -11.94
C GLY A 169 -13.60 3.54 -11.40
N LYS A 170 -13.18 3.69 -10.16
CA LYS A 170 -13.15 4.99 -9.47
C LYS A 170 -11.83 5.75 -9.67
N TYR A 171 -10.73 5.04 -9.92
CA TYR A 171 -9.38 5.58 -9.90
C TYR A 171 -8.75 5.56 -11.29
N SER A 172 -8.05 6.61 -11.65
CA SER A 172 -7.20 6.67 -12.83
C SER A 172 -5.80 6.08 -12.53
N VAL A 173 -5.00 5.82 -13.56
CA VAL A 173 -3.59 5.42 -13.39
C VAL A 173 -2.82 6.47 -12.58
N GLN A 174 -3.08 7.77 -12.83
CA GLN A 174 -2.40 8.86 -12.13
C GLN A 174 -2.70 8.86 -10.63
N ASP A 175 -3.91 8.48 -10.23
CA ASP A 175 -4.29 8.40 -8.82
C ASP A 175 -3.54 7.26 -8.10
N LEU A 176 -3.19 6.20 -8.83
CA LEU A 176 -2.54 5.00 -8.31
C LEU A 176 -1.01 4.99 -8.52
N THR A 177 -0.42 6.06 -9.06
CA THR A 177 1.03 6.20 -9.27
C THR A 177 1.61 7.34 -8.42
N THR A 178 1.24 7.38 -7.14
CA THR A 178 1.57 8.49 -6.23
C THR A 178 2.43 8.09 -5.04
N ILE A 179 2.67 6.79 -4.81
CA ILE A 179 3.39 6.29 -3.62
C ILE A 179 4.78 6.91 -3.51
N ASN A 180 5.57 6.86 -4.59
CA ASN A 180 6.94 7.37 -4.57
C ASN A 180 7.00 8.86 -4.22
N LYS A 181 6.06 9.65 -4.72
CA LYS A 181 5.93 11.07 -4.41
C LYS A 181 5.52 11.30 -2.95
N GLN A 182 4.47 10.62 -2.49
CA GLN A 182 3.95 10.77 -1.13
C GLN A 182 4.97 10.31 -0.08
N ALA A 183 5.62 9.17 -0.31
CA ALA A 183 6.65 8.65 0.57
C ALA A 183 7.88 9.58 0.65
N SER A 184 8.32 10.14 -0.48
CA SER A 184 9.41 11.14 -0.50
C SER A 184 9.02 12.39 0.29
N GLN A 185 7.83 12.92 0.08
CA GLN A 185 7.34 14.10 0.81
C GLN A 185 7.24 13.83 2.32
N LEU A 186 6.73 12.65 2.70
CA LEU A 186 6.63 12.25 4.10
C LEU A 186 8.02 12.08 4.73
N LYS A 187 8.97 11.49 4.01
CA LYS A 187 10.36 11.36 4.46
C LYS A 187 11.01 12.73 4.68
N ASP A 188 10.84 13.64 3.73
CA ASP A 188 11.36 15.00 3.83
C ASP A 188 10.74 15.77 5.01
N TYR A 189 9.44 15.60 5.22
CA TYR A 189 8.77 16.16 6.39
C TYR A 189 9.40 15.69 7.70
N TYR A 190 9.62 14.37 7.85
CA TYR A 190 10.25 13.82 9.08
C TYR A 190 11.71 14.26 9.22
N LEU A 191 12.47 14.31 8.13
CA LEU A 191 13.86 14.81 8.16
C LEU A 191 13.92 16.27 8.61
N ASN A 192 13.03 17.13 8.09
CA ASN A 192 12.96 18.53 8.48
C ASN A 192 12.50 18.70 9.93
N LYS A 193 11.53 17.90 10.38
CA LYS A 193 11.09 17.88 11.76
C LYS A 193 12.23 17.47 12.68
N ASN A 194 12.96 16.39 12.37
CA ASN A 194 14.13 15.95 13.12
C ASN A 194 15.23 17.03 13.15
N LYS A 195 15.48 17.71 12.02
CA LYS A 195 16.46 18.81 11.97
C LYS A 195 16.08 19.95 12.89
N LYS A 196 14.80 20.36 12.92
CA LYS A 196 14.30 21.38 13.86
C LYS A 196 14.48 20.95 15.30
N PHE A 197 14.12 19.71 15.66
CA PHE A 197 14.32 19.20 17.02
C PHE A 197 15.79 19.18 17.43
N ARG A 198 16.69 18.78 16.52
CA ARG A 198 18.15 18.84 16.78
C ARG A 198 18.63 20.27 17.05
N ILE A 199 18.13 21.24 16.28
CA ILE A 199 18.48 22.65 16.47
C ILE A 199 17.96 23.14 17.82
N TYR A 200 16.70 22.85 18.17
CA TYR A 200 16.14 23.24 19.49
C TYR A 200 16.91 22.59 20.64
N ARG A 201 17.29 21.33 20.50
CA ARG A 201 18.12 20.64 21.48
C ARG A 201 19.51 21.29 21.62
N MET A 202 20.16 21.69 20.51
CA MET A 202 21.43 22.40 20.53
C MET A 202 21.32 23.78 21.22
N ILE A 203 20.29 24.56 20.87
CA ILE A 203 20.03 25.88 21.50
C ILE A 203 19.78 25.70 22.99
N PHE A 204 18.98 24.73 23.38
CA PHE A 204 18.71 24.40 24.76
C PHE A 204 20.01 24.10 25.54
N TRP A 205 20.85 23.20 25.01
CA TRP A 205 22.14 22.88 25.62
C TRP A 205 23.07 24.09 25.73
N LEU A 206 23.07 24.98 24.73
CA LEU A 206 23.83 26.21 24.77
C LEU A 206 23.37 27.14 25.91
N ILE A 207 22.06 27.27 26.08
CA ILE A 207 21.46 28.03 27.20
C ILE A 207 21.82 27.37 28.55
N VAL A 208 21.75 26.05 28.64
CA VAL A 208 22.12 25.29 29.84
C VAL A 208 23.60 25.54 30.19
N VAL A 209 24.52 25.49 29.19
CA VAL A 209 25.94 25.75 29.42
C VAL A 209 26.16 27.19 29.90
N LEU A 210 25.46 28.18 29.34
CA LEU A 210 25.54 29.58 29.80
C LEU A 210 25.05 29.76 31.24
N ILE A 211 23.99 29.02 31.62
CA ILE A 211 23.50 29.02 33.02
C ILE A 211 24.48 28.26 33.93
N PHE A 212 25.12 27.19 33.40
CA PHE A 212 26.07 26.36 34.14
C PHE A 212 27.30 27.13 34.63
N ILE A 213 27.80 28.04 33.81
CA ILE A 213 28.93 28.93 34.19
C ILE A 213 28.57 29.73 35.48
N LYS A 214 27.28 29.92 35.75
CA LYS A 214 26.79 30.70 36.90
C LYS A 214 26.33 29.85 38.09
N TYR A 215 25.85 28.60 37.93
CA TYR A 215 25.20 27.81 38.98
C TYR A 215 25.39 26.27 38.84
N PHE A 216 26.52 25.75 39.22
CA PHE A 216 26.94 24.36 39.06
C PHE A 216 25.99 23.27 39.63
N ILE A 217 25.28 23.52 40.68
CA ILE A 217 24.49 22.51 41.44
C ILE A 217 23.10 22.20 40.78
N PHE A 218 22.48 23.18 40.11
CA PHE A 218 21.15 23.01 39.49
C PHE A 218 21.13 22.24 38.19
N VAL A 219 22.25 22.04 37.58
CA VAL A 219 22.40 21.59 36.18
C VAL A 219 22.16 20.09 36.01
N VAL A 220 22.55 19.25 36.94
CA VAL A 220 22.40 17.80 36.83
C VAL A 220 20.91 17.39 36.79
N ALA A 221 20.06 18.04 37.58
CA ALA A 221 18.61 17.79 37.56
C ALA A 221 17.96 18.23 36.24
N ILE A 222 18.41 19.34 35.64
CA ILE A 222 17.89 19.84 34.35
C ILE A 222 18.31 18.92 33.19
N ILE A 223 19.51 18.35 33.23
CA ILE A 223 19.97 17.40 32.21
C ILE A 223 19.02 16.20 32.06
N ILE A 224 18.61 15.63 33.19
CA ILE A 224 17.67 14.48 33.20
C ILE A 224 16.31 14.89 32.62
N VAL A 225 15.82 16.08 32.95
CA VAL A 225 14.52 16.57 32.47
C VAL A 225 14.57 16.82 30.94
N VAL A 226 15.69 17.26 30.41
CA VAL A 226 15.82 17.52 28.96
C VAL A 226 15.83 16.26 28.13
N GLU A 227 16.52 15.23 28.54
CA GLU A 227 16.51 13.94 27.82
C GLU A 227 15.11 13.29 27.86
N LEU A 228 14.33 13.57 28.93
CA LEU A 228 12.93 13.14 29.03
C LEU A 228 11.97 13.96 28.15
N LEU A 229 12.17 15.29 28.04
CA LEU A 229 11.27 16.17 27.29
C LEU A 229 11.58 16.23 25.79
N PHE A 230 12.81 15.94 25.38
CA PHE A 230 13.23 15.96 23.99
C PHE A 230 13.88 14.63 23.57
N PRO A 231 13.13 13.51 23.64
CA PRO A 231 13.63 12.24 23.15
C PRO A 231 13.99 12.37 21.68
N MET A 232 14.94 11.57 21.23
CA MET A 232 15.32 11.55 19.81
C MET A 232 14.11 11.12 18.97
N TYR A 233 13.70 12.01 18.08
CA TYR A 233 12.55 11.78 17.22
C TYR A 233 12.88 10.69 16.19
N LYS A 234 12.21 9.55 16.29
CA LYS A 234 12.48 8.35 15.47
C LYS A 234 11.45 8.12 14.37
N GLU A 235 10.51 9.05 14.19
CA GLU A 235 9.53 8.91 13.11
C GLU A 235 10.19 8.95 11.73
N GLY A 236 9.71 8.15 10.81
CA GLY A 236 10.26 8.03 9.46
C GLY A 236 11.37 7.00 9.29
N LEU A 237 11.93 6.41 10.37
CA LEU A 237 12.90 5.31 10.26
C LEU A 237 12.28 4.01 9.71
N TRP A 238 10.95 3.90 9.75
CA TRP A 238 10.19 2.78 9.19
C TRP A 238 10.07 2.82 7.66
N LEU A 239 10.51 3.95 7.02
CA LEU A 239 10.40 4.19 5.58
C LEU A 239 11.80 4.25 4.96
N GLU A 240 12.16 3.22 4.20
CA GLU A 240 13.44 3.10 3.52
C GLU A 240 13.25 3.03 2.00
N LYS A 241 14.11 3.73 1.26
CA LYS A 241 14.16 3.63 -0.19
C LYS A 241 15.03 2.44 -0.57
N ARG A 242 14.55 1.64 -1.54
CA ARG A 242 15.26 0.48 -2.09
C ARG A 242 16.38 0.88 -3.03
#